data_3b30a0eb210fe8549e7e01ce709e00ac
#
_entry.id   3b30a0eb210fe8549e7e01ce709e00ac
#
_cell.length_a   1.000
_cell.length_b   1.000
_cell.length_c   1.000
_cell.angle_alpha   90.00
_cell.angle_beta   90.00
_cell.angle_gamma   90.00
#
_symmetry.space_group_name_H-M   'P 1'
#
loop_
_entity.id
_entity.type
_entity.pdbx_description
1 polymer ?
#
loop_
_entity_poly.entity_id
_entity_poly.type
_entity_poly.pdbx_seq_one_letter_code
_entity_poly.pdbx_strand_id
1 'polypeptide(L)'
;ILEEWVRDAGIHAASPKEMEPFFERVEKRINVAYQDPHTIGRDNALLKEGAEKKDWLTIDNRRNQLHCAGTNNCAFGCPTGAKRSPLVTYVPRALAFGARIYSHIRVQRITRKGKRATGVEGRVVLPGGRQGAKVRVRARLVVSACGSIQTPALLTRSHFRSPSRQLGRNLS
;
A
#
# COMPACT_ATOMS: atom_id res chain seq x y z
N ILE A 1 -5.01 6.23 -16.04
CA ILE A 1 -3.85 6.64 -15.20
C ILE A 1 -2.53 6.30 -15.88
N LEU A 2 -2.21 5.02 -16.21
CA LEU A 2 -0.91 4.66 -16.82
C LEU A 2 -0.73 5.32 -18.18
N GLU A 3 -1.76 5.32 -19.02
CA GLU A 3 -1.75 6.00 -20.32
C GLU A 3 -1.56 7.52 -20.17
N GLU A 4 -2.16 8.13 -19.17
CA GLU A 4 -1.96 9.54 -18.83
C GLU A 4 -0.51 9.81 -18.41
N TRP A 5 0.10 8.93 -17.62
CA TRP A 5 1.51 9.06 -17.24
C TRP A 5 2.45 9.00 -18.45
N VAL A 6 2.14 8.15 -19.43
CA VAL A 6 2.90 8.09 -20.68
C VAL A 6 2.68 9.37 -21.49
N ARG A 7 1.42 9.76 -21.69
CA ARG A 7 1.03 10.90 -22.54
C ARG A 7 1.49 12.24 -21.96
N ASP A 8 1.19 12.47 -20.68
CA ASP A 8 1.32 13.79 -20.06
C ASP A 8 2.66 14.00 -19.34
N ALA A 9 3.29 12.92 -18.87
CA ALA A 9 4.56 12.96 -18.13
C ALA A 9 5.73 12.26 -18.83
N GLY A 10 5.52 11.62 -19.98
CA GLY A 10 6.56 10.93 -20.74
C GLY A 10 7.15 9.70 -20.05
N ILE A 11 6.41 9.10 -19.09
CA ILE A 11 6.89 7.95 -18.32
C ILE A 11 6.61 6.65 -19.08
N HIS A 12 7.34 6.42 -20.17
CA HIS A 12 7.13 5.26 -21.05
C HIS A 12 7.30 3.90 -20.32
N ALA A 13 8.19 3.83 -19.34
CA ALA A 13 8.37 2.62 -18.52
C ALA A 13 7.13 2.25 -17.68
N ALA A 14 6.16 3.15 -17.53
CA ALA A 14 4.89 2.91 -16.85
C ALA A 14 3.73 2.68 -17.84
N SER A 15 4.00 2.40 -19.12
CA SER A 15 2.93 2.06 -20.07
C SER A 15 2.19 0.79 -19.63
N PRO A 16 0.90 0.64 -19.96
CA PRO A 16 0.13 -0.57 -19.64
C PRO A 16 0.88 -1.85 -20.05
N LYS A 17 1.44 -1.88 -21.27
CA LYS A 17 2.19 -3.01 -21.81
C LYS A 17 3.43 -3.36 -20.98
N GLU A 18 4.21 -2.36 -20.58
CA GLU A 18 5.42 -2.56 -19.79
C GLU A 18 5.09 -2.99 -18.33
N MET A 19 3.96 -2.53 -17.80
CA MET A 19 3.54 -2.83 -16.44
C MET A 19 2.81 -4.17 -16.30
N GLU A 20 2.20 -4.69 -17.36
CA GLU A 20 1.40 -5.92 -17.33
C GLU A 20 2.11 -7.11 -16.69
N PRO A 21 3.38 -7.48 -17.01
CA PRO A 21 4.05 -8.61 -16.40
C PRO A 21 4.28 -8.43 -14.88
N PHE A 22 4.37 -7.19 -14.43
CA PHE A 22 4.49 -6.88 -13.00
C PHE A 22 3.15 -7.04 -12.28
N PHE A 23 2.06 -6.58 -12.89
CA PHE A 23 0.71 -6.76 -12.35
C PHE A 23 0.36 -8.24 -12.25
N GLU A 24 0.55 -9.02 -13.31
CA GLU A 24 0.32 -10.47 -13.28
C GLU A 24 1.11 -11.17 -12.18
N ARG A 25 2.37 -10.80 -12.00
CA ARG A 25 3.23 -11.35 -10.93
C ARG A 25 2.68 -11.02 -9.55
N VAL A 26 2.22 -9.79 -9.34
CA VAL A 26 1.62 -9.36 -8.07
C VAL A 26 0.28 -10.06 -7.86
N GLU A 27 -0.61 -10.04 -8.84
CA GLU A 27 -1.93 -10.67 -8.79
C GLU A 27 -1.83 -12.17 -8.48
N LYS A 28 -0.93 -12.87 -9.14
CA LYS A 28 -0.64 -14.28 -8.85
C LYS A 28 -0.13 -14.47 -7.42
N ARG A 29 0.74 -13.56 -6.94
CA ARG A 29 1.31 -13.63 -5.59
C ARG A 29 0.27 -13.46 -4.49
N ILE A 30 -0.64 -12.53 -4.66
CA ILE A 30 -1.68 -12.23 -3.67
C ILE A 30 -3.01 -12.92 -3.99
N ASN A 31 -3.02 -13.80 -4.99
CA ASN A 31 -4.18 -14.57 -5.42
C ASN A 31 -5.39 -13.69 -5.72
N VAL A 32 -5.25 -12.81 -6.71
CA VAL A 32 -6.37 -11.99 -7.19
C VAL A 32 -7.31 -12.83 -8.03
N ALA A 33 -8.53 -13.02 -7.56
CA ALA A 33 -9.56 -13.81 -8.23
C ALA A 33 -10.96 -13.22 -7.96
N TYR A 34 -11.93 -13.62 -8.75
CA TYR A 34 -13.34 -13.36 -8.43
C TYR A 34 -13.71 -14.12 -7.15
N GLN A 35 -14.64 -13.54 -6.39
CA GLN A 35 -15.16 -14.20 -5.20
C GLN A 35 -16.02 -15.40 -5.61
N ASP A 36 -15.85 -16.52 -4.88
CA ASP A 36 -16.73 -17.67 -5.01
C ASP A 36 -18.19 -17.23 -4.73
N PRO A 37 -19.13 -17.46 -5.66
CA PRO A 37 -20.52 -17.05 -5.50
C PRO A 37 -21.15 -17.50 -4.18
N HIS A 38 -20.78 -18.67 -3.67
CA HIS A 38 -21.30 -19.20 -2.39
C HIS A 38 -20.83 -18.40 -1.16
N THR A 39 -19.82 -17.54 -1.32
CA THR A 39 -19.28 -16.70 -0.25
C THR A 39 -19.73 -15.24 -0.35
N ILE A 40 -20.54 -14.89 -1.36
CA ILE A 40 -21.12 -13.56 -1.52
C ILE A 40 -22.24 -13.38 -0.50
N GLY A 41 -22.15 -12.33 0.33
CA GLY A 41 -23.18 -12.00 1.29
C GLY A 41 -24.52 -11.63 0.62
N ARG A 42 -25.63 -11.93 1.28
CA ARG A 42 -26.99 -11.64 0.77
C ARG A 42 -27.21 -10.15 0.47
N ASP A 43 -26.58 -9.27 1.24
CA ASP A 43 -26.58 -7.83 1.05
C ASP A 43 -26.05 -7.42 -0.34
N ASN A 44 -24.90 -7.97 -0.74
CA ASN A 44 -24.32 -7.72 -2.06
C ASN A 44 -25.12 -8.34 -3.19
N ALA A 45 -25.68 -9.53 -2.98
CA ALA A 45 -26.55 -10.18 -3.96
C ALA A 45 -27.82 -9.34 -4.22
N LEU A 46 -28.46 -8.84 -3.16
CA LEU A 46 -29.64 -7.96 -3.28
C LEU A 46 -29.31 -6.64 -3.98
N LEU A 47 -28.13 -6.05 -3.69
CA LEU A 47 -27.70 -4.83 -4.35
C LEU A 47 -27.52 -5.06 -5.86
N LYS A 48 -26.92 -6.20 -6.25
CA LYS A 48 -26.76 -6.58 -7.65
C LYS A 48 -28.10 -6.79 -8.33
N GLU A 49 -29.00 -7.58 -7.73
CA GLU A 49 -30.38 -7.80 -8.22
C GLU A 49 -31.14 -6.47 -8.42
N GLY A 50 -31.02 -5.54 -7.47
CA GLY A 50 -31.66 -4.23 -7.55
C GLY A 50 -31.09 -3.34 -8.66
N ALA A 51 -29.78 -3.38 -8.86
CA ALA A 51 -29.09 -2.64 -9.92
C ALA A 51 -29.47 -3.19 -11.31
N GLU A 52 -29.49 -4.51 -11.47
CA GLU A 52 -29.91 -5.18 -12.72
C GLU A 52 -31.34 -4.85 -13.10
N LYS A 53 -32.28 -4.78 -12.14
CA LYS A 53 -33.68 -4.34 -12.38
C LYS A 53 -33.82 -2.87 -12.82
N LYS A 54 -32.73 -2.08 -12.65
CA LYS A 54 -32.65 -0.69 -13.07
C LYS A 54 -31.80 -0.49 -14.31
N ASP A 55 -31.38 -1.57 -14.96
CA ASP A 55 -30.45 -1.57 -16.09
C ASP A 55 -29.12 -0.85 -15.79
N TRP A 56 -28.69 -0.88 -14.53
CA TRP A 56 -27.42 -0.33 -14.13
C TRP A 56 -26.29 -1.35 -14.34
N LEU A 57 -25.17 -0.87 -14.88
CA LEU A 57 -23.98 -1.70 -15.05
C LEU A 57 -23.46 -2.16 -13.68
N THR A 58 -23.35 -3.47 -13.51
CA THR A 58 -22.70 -4.09 -12.34
C THR A 58 -21.44 -4.84 -12.77
N ILE A 59 -20.38 -4.72 -11.98
CA ILE A 59 -19.11 -5.41 -12.21
C ILE A 59 -18.73 -6.14 -10.94
N ASP A 60 -18.49 -7.44 -11.03
CA ASP A 60 -17.96 -8.22 -9.92
C ASP A 60 -16.49 -7.86 -9.68
N ASN A 61 -16.15 -7.47 -8.46
CA ASN A 61 -14.80 -7.09 -8.12
C ASN A 61 -13.90 -8.31 -7.93
N ARG A 62 -12.75 -8.29 -8.58
CA ARG A 62 -11.65 -9.21 -8.27
C ARG A 62 -11.05 -8.84 -6.91
N ARG A 63 -10.72 -9.82 -6.10
CA ARG A 63 -10.23 -9.64 -4.72
C ARG A 63 -9.04 -10.54 -4.45
N ASN A 64 -8.11 -10.04 -3.65
CA ASN A 64 -6.95 -10.80 -3.19
C ASN A 64 -7.34 -11.70 -2.01
N GLN A 65 -7.81 -12.88 -2.30
CA GLN A 65 -8.31 -13.86 -1.33
C GLN A 65 -7.95 -15.30 -1.72
N LEU A 66 -7.86 -16.17 -0.72
CA LEU A 66 -7.64 -17.58 -0.90
C LEU A 66 -8.44 -18.34 0.18
N HIS A 67 -9.29 -19.30 -0.25
CA HIS A 67 -10.16 -20.07 0.65
C HIS A 67 -11.04 -19.18 1.55
N CYS A 68 -11.76 -18.25 0.94
CA CYS A 68 -12.67 -17.36 1.65
C CYS A 68 -13.83 -18.17 2.27
N ALA A 69 -14.08 -17.97 3.56
CA ALA A 69 -15.18 -18.59 4.29
C ALA A 69 -16.46 -17.73 4.35
N GLY A 70 -16.55 -16.66 3.57
CA GLY A 70 -17.74 -15.81 3.50
C GLY A 70 -18.07 -15.03 4.78
N THR A 71 -17.10 -14.81 5.67
CA THR A 71 -17.33 -14.16 6.98
C THR A 71 -17.68 -12.67 6.90
N ASN A 72 -17.55 -12.05 5.74
CA ASN A 72 -17.78 -10.63 5.45
C ASN A 72 -17.02 -9.61 6.34
N ASN A 73 -15.99 -10.06 7.09
CA ASN A 73 -15.20 -9.24 8.00
C ASN A 73 -13.92 -8.66 7.39
N CYS A 74 -13.84 -8.55 6.05
CA CYS A 74 -12.61 -8.13 5.37
C CYS A 74 -12.10 -6.75 5.79
N ALA A 75 -13.00 -5.81 6.14
CA ALA A 75 -12.63 -4.46 6.54
C ALA A 75 -12.05 -4.41 7.96
N PHE A 76 -12.58 -5.21 8.87
CA PHE A 76 -12.19 -5.20 10.28
C PHE A 76 -11.08 -6.21 10.61
N GLY A 77 -10.77 -7.08 9.70
CA GLY A 77 -9.77 -8.15 9.83
C GLY A 77 -10.37 -9.49 9.43
N CYS A 78 -9.63 -10.26 8.66
CA CYS A 78 -10.06 -11.58 8.23
C CYS A 78 -9.67 -12.63 9.28
N PRO A 79 -10.62 -13.25 10.00
CA PRO A 79 -10.30 -14.18 11.08
C PRO A 79 -9.68 -15.49 10.57
N THR A 80 -9.95 -15.86 9.31
CA THR A 80 -9.44 -17.10 8.69
C THR A 80 -8.11 -16.92 7.95
N GLY A 81 -7.60 -15.67 7.83
CA GLY A 81 -6.41 -15.39 7.02
C GLY A 81 -6.62 -15.50 5.51
N ALA A 82 -7.86 -15.67 5.04
CA ALA A 82 -8.19 -15.77 3.63
C ALA A 82 -7.86 -14.49 2.84
N LYS A 83 -7.93 -13.30 3.46
CA LYS A 83 -7.49 -12.04 2.87
C LYS A 83 -5.98 -12.05 2.69
N ARG A 84 -5.53 -12.05 1.45
CA ARG A 84 -4.10 -12.11 1.06
C ARG A 84 -3.42 -10.75 1.11
N SER A 85 -3.47 -10.12 2.29
CA SER A 85 -2.79 -8.83 2.53
C SER A 85 -1.25 -8.99 2.52
N PRO A 86 -0.47 -7.89 2.40
CA PRO A 86 0.98 -7.94 2.53
C PRO A 86 1.47 -8.62 3.81
N LEU A 87 0.70 -8.54 4.90
CA LEU A 87 1.03 -9.19 6.18
C LEU A 87 1.19 -10.71 6.06
N VAL A 88 0.37 -11.36 5.24
CA VAL A 88 0.38 -12.82 5.07
C VAL A 88 1.07 -13.27 3.77
N THR A 89 1.53 -12.36 2.94
CA THR A 89 2.16 -12.65 1.63
C THR A 89 3.58 -12.12 1.54
N TYR A 90 3.76 -10.80 1.48
CA TYR A 90 5.06 -10.17 1.24
C TYR A 90 5.92 -10.08 2.50
N VAL A 91 5.30 -9.80 3.67
CA VAL A 91 6.03 -9.65 4.93
C VAL A 91 6.76 -10.94 5.32
N PRO A 92 6.10 -12.13 5.38
CA PRO A 92 6.79 -13.38 5.68
C PRO A 92 7.92 -13.69 4.68
N ARG A 93 7.68 -13.40 3.41
CA ARG A 93 8.69 -13.58 2.37
C ARG A 93 9.90 -12.67 2.57
N ALA A 94 9.67 -11.38 2.86
CA ALA A 94 10.76 -10.45 3.12
C ALA A 94 11.61 -10.91 4.31
N LEU A 95 10.98 -11.37 5.38
CA LEU A 95 11.68 -11.93 6.55
C LEU A 95 12.50 -13.17 6.20
N ALA A 96 11.96 -14.08 5.38
CA ALA A 96 12.66 -15.26 4.90
C ALA A 96 13.90 -14.93 4.07
N PHE A 97 13.91 -13.75 3.40
CA PHE A 97 15.07 -13.22 2.67
C PHE A 97 15.97 -12.31 3.53
N GLY A 98 15.83 -12.34 4.85
CA GLY A 98 16.69 -11.63 5.79
C GLY A 98 16.33 -10.17 6.04
N ALA A 99 15.17 -9.68 5.60
CA ALA A 99 14.69 -8.37 5.98
C ALA A 99 14.41 -8.31 7.49
N ARG A 100 14.60 -7.13 8.07
CA ARG A 100 14.28 -6.88 9.48
C ARG A 100 13.18 -5.85 9.57
N ILE A 101 12.16 -6.12 10.38
CA ILE A 101 11.02 -5.25 10.60
C ILE A 101 11.02 -4.79 12.05
N TYR A 102 11.02 -3.50 12.24
CA TYR A 102 10.97 -2.86 13.56
C TYR A 102 9.65 -2.09 13.67
N SER A 103 8.70 -2.64 14.40
CA SER A 103 7.43 -2.00 14.72
C SER A 103 7.58 -0.95 15.83
N HIS A 104 6.52 -0.17 16.06
CA HIS A 104 6.46 0.84 17.13
C HIS A 104 7.61 1.88 17.07
N ILE A 105 8.13 2.16 15.88
CA ILE A 105 9.11 3.23 15.65
C ILE A 105 8.48 4.29 14.74
N ARG A 106 8.36 5.49 15.27
CA ARG A 106 7.93 6.66 14.49
C ARG A 106 9.15 7.37 13.93
N VAL A 107 9.36 7.26 12.62
CA VAL A 107 10.40 8.01 11.92
C VAL A 107 10.01 9.47 11.89
N GLN A 108 10.90 10.32 12.39
CA GLN A 108 10.68 11.77 12.49
C GLN A 108 11.33 12.53 11.35
N ARG A 109 12.51 12.07 10.89
CA ARG A 109 13.23 12.69 9.78
C ARG A 109 14.12 11.70 9.03
N ILE A 110 14.39 12.02 7.77
CA ILE A 110 15.43 11.40 6.96
C ILE A 110 16.71 12.21 7.16
N THR A 111 17.81 11.53 7.51
CA THR A 111 19.13 12.18 7.62
C THR A 111 19.80 12.28 6.26
N ARG A 112 20.57 13.34 6.04
CA ARG A 112 21.27 13.58 4.76
C ARG A 112 22.65 14.22 4.96
N LYS A 113 23.50 14.02 3.96
CA LYS A 113 24.77 14.78 3.78
C LYS A 113 24.70 15.42 2.40
N GLY A 114 24.61 16.73 2.35
CA GLY A 114 24.33 17.46 1.11
C GLY A 114 22.98 17.01 0.49
N LYS A 115 22.99 16.55 -0.75
CA LYS A 115 21.81 16.06 -1.49
C LYS A 115 21.52 14.56 -1.27
N ARG A 116 22.39 13.81 -0.58
CA ARG A 116 22.27 12.35 -0.43
C ARG A 116 21.65 12.00 0.92
N ALA A 117 20.61 11.14 0.91
CA ALA A 117 20.09 10.52 2.11
C ALA A 117 21.13 9.57 2.73
N THR A 118 21.23 9.54 4.05
CA THR A 118 22.21 8.72 4.80
C THR A 118 21.54 7.80 5.81
N GLY A 119 20.23 7.90 5.98
CA GLY A 119 19.48 7.08 6.91
C GLY A 119 18.23 7.79 7.43
N VAL A 120 17.76 7.36 8.59
CA VAL A 120 16.58 7.92 9.25
C VAL A 120 16.82 8.06 10.75
N GLU A 121 16.10 8.99 11.37
CA GLU A 121 15.98 9.15 12.81
C GLU A 121 14.53 9.12 13.24
N GLY A 122 14.28 8.52 14.39
CA GLY A 122 12.95 8.40 14.96
C GLY A 122 12.98 8.12 16.45
N ARG A 123 11.82 7.74 16.97
CA ARG A 123 11.66 7.33 18.37
C ARG A 123 10.78 6.11 18.49
N VAL A 124 11.04 5.30 19.48
CA VAL A 124 10.15 4.25 19.89
C VAL A 124 8.85 4.89 20.41
N VAL A 125 7.71 4.31 20.01
CA VAL A 125 6.39 4.71 20.50
C VAL A 125 5.99 3.71 21.59
N LEU A 126 5.88 4.21 22.82
CA LEU A 126 5.43 3.44 23.98
C LEU A 126 3.90 3.43 24.09
N PRO A 127 3.31 2.54 24.90
CA PRO A 127 1.88 2.54 25.21
C PRO A 127 1.38 3.94 25.58
N GLY A 128 0.18 4.29 25.12
CA GLY A 128 -0.38 5.63 25.27
C GLY A 128 0.26 6.70 24.38
N GLY A 129 1.06 6.30 23.38
CA GLY A 129 1.66 7.23 22.42
C GLY A 129 2.89 8.00 22.94
N ARG A 130 3.36 7.68 24.15
CA ARG A 130 4.53 8.32 24.76
C ARG A 130 5.79 8.06 23.93
N GLN A 131 6.67 9.04 23.88
CA GLN A 131 7.94 8.93 23.17
C GLN A 131 8.98 8.20 24.03
N GLY A 132 9.52 7.12 23.49
CA GLY A 132 10.61 6.34 24.10
C GLY A 132 11.99 6.73 23.53
N ALA A 133 12.89 5.75 23.52
CA ALA A 133 14.26 5.91 23.09
C ALA A 133 14.40 6.47 21.66
N LYS A 134 15.45 7.22 21.43
CA LYS A 134 15.85 7.65 20.09
C LYS A 134 16.39 6.46 19.29
N VAL A 135 16.00 6.38 18.03
CA VAL A 135 16.47 5.37 17.08
C VAL A 135 17.10 6.08 15.89
N ARG A 136 18.27 5.60 15.50
CA ARG A 136 18.95 6.04 14.29
C ARG A 136 19.33 4.81 13.45
N VAL A 137 18.96 4.85 12.18
CA VAL A 137 19.34 3.82 11.21
C VAL A 137 20.16 4.47 10.11
N ARG A 138 21.32 3.92 9.83
CA ARG A 138 22.16 4.32 8.70
C ARG A 138 21.81 3.45 7.49
N ALA A 139 21.63 4.07 6.33
CA ALA A 139 21.31 3.36 5.10
C ALA A 139 21.90 4.07 3.88
N ARG A 140 22.27 3.29 2.88
CA ARG A 140 22.73 3.83 1.58
C ARG A 140 21.57 4.30 0.71
N LEU A 141 20.39 3.73 0.92
CA LEU A 141 19.12 4.06 0.24
C LEU A 141 18.02 4.14 1.28
N VAL A 142 17.14 5.11 1.15
CA VAL A 142 15.93 5.27 1.99
C VAL A 142 14.73 5.33 1.07
N VAL A 143 13.78 4.43 1.27
CA VAL A 143 12.48 4.42 0.58
C VAL A 143 11.41 4.93 1.54
N SER A 144 10.75 6.03 1.18
CA SER A 144 9.59 6.54 1.93
C SER A 144 8.32 5.97 1.33
N ALA A 145 7.69 5.04 2.03
CA ALA A 145 6.44 4.38 1.65
C ALA A 145 5.34 4.63 2.69
N CYS A 146 5.24 5.86 3.21
CA CYS A 146 4.36 6.22 4.32
C CYS A 146 2.95 6.67 3.88
N GLY A 147 2.60 6.43 2.62
CA GLY A 147 1.34 6.85 2.02
C GLY A 147 1.34 8.32 1.57
N SER A 148 0.23 8.73 0.93
CA SER A 148 0.09 10.04 0.29
C SER A 148 0.12 11.23 1.25
N ILE A 149 -0.23 11.03 2.51
CA ILE A 149 -0.23 12.07 3.54
C ILE A 149 1.10 12.12 4.29
N GLN A 150 1.58 10.98 4.80
CA GLN A 150 2.74 10.98 5.70
C GLN A 150 4.08 11.08 4.95
N THR A 151 4.17 10.63 3.70
CA THR A 151 5.38 10.78 2.89
C THR A 151 5.73 12.25 2.65
N PRO A 152 4.82 13.10 2.13
CA PRO A 152 5.10 14.53 2.01
C PRO A 152 5.43 15.20 3.35
N ALA A 153 4.71 14.86 4.41
CA ALA A 153 4.95 15.38 5.74
C ALA A 153 6.35 15.00 6.26
N LEU A 154 6.81 13.76 6.05
CA LEU A 154 8.15 13.31 6.41
C LEU A 154 9.23 14.05 5.61
N LEU A 155 9.05 14.19 4.31
CA LEU A 155 9.99 14.89 3.44
C LEU A 155 10.12 16.37 3.80
N THR A 156 8.99 17.03 4.10
CA THR A 156 8.97 18.44 4.55
C THR A 156 9.71 18.60 5.88
N ARG A 157 9.42 17.77 6.89
CA ARG A 157 10.14 17.77 8.18
C ARG A 157 11.64 17.49 8.03
N SER A 158 12.01 16.76 6.99
CA SER A 158 13.41 16.43 6.67
C SER A 158 14.10 17.50 5.81
N HIS A 159 13.40 18.63 5.57
CA HIS A 159 13.89 19.75 4.76
C HIS A 159 14.23 19.38 3.30
N PHE A 160 13.52 18.38 2.74
CA PHE A 160 13.56 18.13 1.30
C PHE A 160 12.71 19.16 0.57
N ARG A 161 13.24 19.71 -0.50
CA ARG A 161 12.51 20.64 -1.38
C ARG A 161 12.34 19.97 -2.74
N SER A 162 11.11 19.93 -3.24
CA SER A 162 10.83 19.55 -4.62
C SER A 162 11.17 20.72 -5.55
N PRO A 163 11.87 20.52 -6.66
CA PRO A 163 12.07 21.56 -7.67
C PRO A 163 10.76 22.18 -8.17
N SER A 164 9.73 21.35 -8.32
CA SER A 164 8.38 21.77 -8.74
C SER A 164 7.61 22.54 -7.66
N ARG A 165 8.07 22.55 -6.40
CA ARG A 165 7.36 23.10 -5.23
C ARG A 165 5.97 22.51 -4.95
N GLN A 166 5.66 21.35 -5.53
CA GLN A 166 4.36 20.69 -5.43
C GLN A 166 4.26 19.69 -4.26
N LEU A 167 5.34 19.50 -3.50
CA LEU A 167 5.35 18.56 -2.38
C LEU A 167 4.28 18.90 -1.34
N GLY A 168 3.30 18.01 -1.15
CA GLY A 168 2.22 18.13 -0.18
C GLY A 168 1.13 19.17 -0.52
N ARG A 169 1.05 19.61 -1.77
CA ARG A 169 0.07 20.63 -2.21
C ARG A 169 -1.14 20.08 -2.97
N ASN A 170 -1.06 18.83 -3.46
CA ASN A 170 -2.08 18.23 -4.32
C ASN A 170 -2.72 17.04 -3.60
N LEU A 171 -3.35 17.28 -2.46
CA LEU A 171 -4.23 16.31 -1.82
C LEU A 171 -5.66 16.63 -2.27
N SER A 172 -6.22 15.75 -3.08
CA SER A 172 -7.61 15.78 -3.55
C SER A 172 -8.37 14.58 -2.99
#